data_268369acb601c575b517afa545aca131
#
_entry.id   268369acb601c575b517afa545aca131
#
_cell.length_a   1.000
_cell.length_b   1.000
_cell.length_c   1.000
_cell.angle_alpha   90.00
_cell.angle_beta   90.00
_cell.angle_gamma   90.00
#
_symmetry.space_group_name_H-M   'P 1'
#
loop_
_entity.id
_entity.type
_entity.pdbx_description
1 polymer ?
#
loop_
_entity_poly.entity_id
_entity_poly.type
_entity_poly.pdbx_seq_one_letter_code
_entity_poly.pdbx_strand_id
1 'polypeptide(L)'
;GTPRPGSSLSFKCIALKASGQPADLDELALVLNRIEWSTVMERNSAGSYRYRSNKEVFEVESYKVALVDGRGELELEFAEPGNYRVVLADEPSNRTAAVEFWVRAPGYYWNSSGSMDKPEALQVEVLSRLLYPGDEARVMIRAPFPGTLLLTTETDRVLSHRVVEMKTNHMEIAIPVPDIPFGNAYVAASVIRGVDPGQKWRPHRAYGIAPLWIDYSERQLLVSLQAPEELRPGASGAALVSVAGQDGEPCQAQVSPALVDEGVLAWTDYSTPDPWNFFYGRQRAHAVAHSDIYSHLLPEAGLETKAARPGGGSEGEGFDSGSRLNPVKSKRFQCTALWLGTFSTDSEGRVLANFELPDFSGELRMMAIAHSGVRFGSAENYIKVRSPLHLELGLPRFTAPGDRFVSTIDLFNETGARGIAELDWDLVGPLESSTKAVTDLAFASAHTRQVGLEDGDTRRLYHGVKAQESVGVAQVRIRASLGEETTELKVELPVRPAAPRVVSTRSGAVTASSALELKLGELALAGTARHRLCFSPVPDLDLLGSLH
;
A
#
# COMPACT_ATOMS: atom_id res chain seq x y z
N GLY A 1 -17.26 -16.34 -0.55
CA GLY A 1 -15.87 -16.52 -0.11
C GLY A 1 -15.41 -17.93 -0.43
N THR A 2 -14.09 -18.17 -0.45
CA THR A 2 -13.54 -19.51 -0.69
C THR A 2 -13.74 -20.34 0.59
N PRO A 3 -14.39 -21.54 0.52
CA PRO A 3 -14.62 -22.37 1.69
C PRO A 3 -13.30 -22.87 2.29
N ARG A 4 -13.32 -23.13 3.60
CA ARG A 4 -12.16 -23.61 4.37
C ARG A 4 -12.44 -25.02 4.90
N PRO A 5 -11.43 -25.86 5.15
CA PRO A 5 -11.62 -27.13 5.83
C PRO A 5 -12.31 -26.93 7.20
N GLY A 6 -13.27 -27.77 7.51
CA GLY A 6 -14.11 -27.65 8.69
C GLY A 6 -15.16 -26.53 8.64
N SER A 7 -15.33 -25.88 7.49
CA SER A 7 -16.45 -24.96 7.27
C SER A 7 -17.55 -25.62 6.44
N SER A 8 -18.79 -25.27 6.74
CA SER A 8 -19.93 -25.62 5.89
C SER A 8 -20.15 -24.58 4.80
N LEU A 9 -20.62 -25.03 3.65
CA LEU A 9 -21.01 -24.18 2.53
C LEU A 9 -22.42 -24.54 2.09
N SER A 10 -23.31 -23.55 2.08
CA SER A 10 -24.67 -23.74 1.58
C SER A 10 -24.70 -23.67 0.05
N PHE A 11 -25.20 -24.73 -0.57
CA PHE A 11 -25.46 -24.83 -2.01
C PHE A 11 -26.95 -24.63 -2.27
N LYS A 12 -27.26 -23.57 -2.99
CA LYS A 12 -28.63 -23.30 -3.45
C LYS A 12 -28.77 -23.72 -4.91
N CYS A 13 -29.73 -24.54 -5.18
CA CYS A 13 -30.06 -25.00 -6.53
C CYS A 13 -31.44 -24.56 -6.97
N ILE A 14 -31.58 -24.38 -8.26
CA ILE A 14 -32.85 -24.03 -8.89
C ILE A 14 -33.05 -24.95 -10.10
N ALA A 15 -34.17 -25.64 -10.13
CA ALA A 15 -34.62 -26.46 -11.27
C ALA A 15 -35.75 -25.73 -12.03
N LEU A 16 -35.48 -25.41 -13.30
CA LEU A 16 -36.43 -24.67 -14.13
C LEU A 16 -36.76 -25.47 -15.41
N LYS A 17 -37.99 -25.34 -15.89
CA LYS A 17 -38.41 -25.75 -17.23
C LYS A 17 -37.84 -24.80 -18.27
N ALA A 18 -37.82 -25.19 -19.53
CA ALA A 18 -37.37 -24.33 -20.63
C ALA A 18 -38.20 -23.03 -20.76
N SER A 19 -39.41 -23.00 -20.18
CA SER A 19 -40.28 -21.82 -20.10
C SER A 19 -39.85 -20.81 -19.00
N GLY A 20 -38.86 -21.15 -18.16
CA GLY A 20 -38.45 -20.35 -17.00
C GLY A 20 -39.31 -20.58 -15.74
N GLN A 21 -40.33 -21.43 -15.80
CA GLN A 21 -41.13 -21.79 -14.64
C GLN A 21 -40.43 -22.88 -13.81
N PRO A 22 -40.73 -23.01 -12.51
CA PRO A 22 -40.24 -24.12 -11.69
C PRO A 22 -40.48 -25.47 -12.31
N ALA A 23 -39.53 -26.38 -12.21
CA ALA A 23 -39.70 -27.76 -12.65
C ALA A 23 -40.52 -28.52 -11.62
N ASP A 24 -41.36 -29.45 -12.12
CA ASP A 24 -42.17 -30.34 -11.26
C ASP A 24 -41.28 -31.53 -10.83
N LEU A 25 -40.32 -31.26 -9.96
CA LEU A 25 -39.39 -32.23 -9.39
C LEU A 25 -39.44 -32.12 -7.87
N ASP A 26 -39.53 -33.23 -7.19
CA ASP A 26 -39.58 -33.30 -5.73
C ASP A 26 -38.16 -33.36 -5.13
N GLU A 27 -37.24 -33.99 -5.85
CA GLU A 27 -35.85 -34.14 -5.39
C GLU A 27 -34.87 -34.17 -6.58
N LEU A 28 -33.60 -33.81 -6.28
CA LEU A 28 -32.44 -33.99 -7.16
C LEU A 28 -31.36 -34.80 -6.45
N ALA A 29 -30.65 -35.62 -7.19
CA ALA A 29 -29.46 -36.26 -6.71
C ALA A 29 -28.29 -35.24 -6.73
N LEU A 30 -27.53 -35.14 -5.64
CA LEU A 30 -26.31 -34.34 -5.54
C LEU A 30 -25.14 -35.29 -5.23
N VAL A 31 -24.13 -35.29 -6.09
CA VAL A 31 -22.92 -36.09 -5.89
C VAL A 31 -21.75 -35.12 -5.63
N LEU A 32 -21.12 -35.28 -4.49
CA LEU A 32 -19.91 -34.58 -4.14
C LEU A 32 -18.71 -35.42 -4.59
N ASN A 33 -17.93 -34.86 -5.50
CA ASN A 33 -16.71 -35.50 -6.00
C ASN A 33 -15.48 -34.71 -5.57
N ARG A 34 -14.37 -35.42 -5.32
CA ARG A 34 -13.04 -34.88 -5.18
C ARG A 34 -12.27 -35.12 -6.47
N ILE A 35 -11.61 -34.08 -6.95
CA ILE A 35 -10.80 -34.14 -8.15
C ILE A 35 -9.33 -34.25 -7.74
N GLU A 36 -8.68 -35.31 -8.18
CA GLU A 36 -7.25 -35.49 -8.04
C GLU A 36 -6.60 -35.52 -9.42
N TRP A 37 -5.40 -34.99 -9.49
CA TRP A 37 -4.65 -34.99 -10.73
C TRP A 37 -3.42 -35.86 -10.54
N SER A 38 -3.24 -36.84 -11.43
CA SER A 38 -2.03 -37.65 -11.54
C SER A 38 -1.31 -37.27 -12.82
N THR A 39 0.00 -37.00 -12.73
CA THR A 39 0.82 -36.69 -13.91
C THR A 39 1.66 -37.89 -14.26
N VAL A 40 1.47 -38.42 -15.45
CA VAL A 40 2.25 -39.53 -16.02
C VAL A 40 3.03 -39.02 -17.23
N MET A 41 4.23 -39.55 -17.42
CA MET A 41 5.01 -39.27 -18.60
C MET A 41 4.64 -40.26 -19.71
N GLU A 42 4.18 -39.75 -20.82
CA GLU A 42 3.86 -40.53 -22.01
C GLU A 42 4.85 -40.22 -23.13
N ARG A 43 5.27 -41.31 -23.83
CA ARG A 43 6.06 -41.18 -25.05
C ARG A 43 5.11 -40.90 -26.22
N ASN A 44 5.30 -39.80 -26.92
CA ASN A 44 4.51 -39.52 -28.12
C ASN A 44 4.97 -40.38 -29.33
N SER A 45 4.18 -40.38 -30.40
CA SER A 45 4.48 -41.12 -31.64
C SER A 45 5.78 -40.71 -32.34
N ALA A 46 6.30 -39.53 -32.01
CA ALA A 46 7.57 -39.01 -32.53
C ALA A 46 8.77 -39.39 -31.65
N GLY A 47 8.57 -40.21 -30.59
CA GLY A 47 9.62 -40.66 -29.71
C GLY A 47 10.01 -39.70 -28.60
N SER A 48 9.48 -38.50 -28.56
CA SER A 48 9.69 -37.53 -27.47
C SER A 48 8.73 -37.80 -26.31
N TYR A 49 9.19 -37.48 -25.09
CA TYR A 49 8.39 -37.64 -23.88
C TYR A 49 7.68 -36.33 -23.55
N ARG A 50 6.42 -36.43 -23.14
CA ARG A 50 5.65 -35.32 -22.58
C ARG A 50 4.93 -35.75 -21.33
N TYR A 51 4.73 -34.83 -20.44
CA TYR A 51 3.88 -35.06 -19.27
C TYR A 51 2.42 -34.95 -19.67
N ARG A 52 1.60 -35.88 -19.19
CA ARG A 52 0.17 -35.84 -19.32
C ARG A 52 -0.46 -35.93 -17.94
N SER A 53 -1.22 -34.90 -17.60
CA SER A 53 -2.00 -34.88 -16.38
C SER A 53 -3.32 -35.60 -16.63
N ASN A 54 -3.57 -36.65 -15.88
CA ASN A 54 -4.85 -37.35 -15.86
C ASN A 54 -5.68 -36.82 -14.70
N LYS A 55 -6.90 -36.42 -15.01
CA LYS A 55 -7.90 -36.03 -14.02
C LYS A 55 -8.62 -37.25 -13.53
N GLU A 56 -8.51 -37.59 -12.26
CA GLU A 56 -9.24 -38.62 -11.58
C GLU A 56 -10.32 -37.99 -10.71
N VAL A 57 -11.53 -38.53 -10.78
CA VAL A 57 -12.69 -38.01 -10.07
C VAL A 57 -13.17 -39.11 -9.12
N PHE A 58 -13.05 -38.83 -7.83
CA PHE A 58 -13.49 -39.76 -6.77
C PHE A 58 -14.78 -39.25 -6.16
N GLU A 59 -15.80 -40.10 -6.11
CA GLU A 59 -17.02 -39.82 -5.38
C GLU A 59 -16.70 -39.82 -3.88
N VAL A 60 -17.04 -38.74 -3.21
CA VAL A 60 -16.84 -38.58 -1.76
C VAL A 60 -18.12 -38.98 -1.04
N GLU A 61 -19.24 -38.44 -1.48
CA GLU A 61 -20.56 -38.66 -0.86
C GLU A 61 -21.68 -38.26 -1.82
N SER A 62 -22.84 -38.88 -1.64
CA SER A 62 -24.04 -38.58 -2.42
C SER A 62 -25.21 -38.20 -1.50
N TYR A 63 -26.01 -37.26 -1.94
CA TYR A 63 -27.13 -36.67 -1.20
C TYR A 63 -28.37 -36.57 -2.07
N LYS A 64 -29.50 -36.45 -1.43
CA LYS A 64 -30.76 -36.07 -2.07
C LYS A 64 -31.15 -34.68 -1.59
N VAL A 65 -31.40 -33.80 -2.54
CA VAL A 65 -31.82 -32.42 -2.26
C VAL A 65 -33.32 -32.32 -2.58
N ALA A 66 -34.12 -32.11 -1.55
CA ALA A 66 -35.56 -31.86 -1.72
C ALA A 66 -35.79 -30.49 -2.38
N LEU A 67 -36.74 -30.43 -3.28
CA LEU A 67 -37.12 -29.21 -3.98
C LEU A 67 -38.52 -28.76 -3.55
N VAL A 68 -38.64 -27.45 -3.29
CA VAL A 68 -39.92 -26.77 -3.07
C VAL A 68 -40.02 -25.66 -4.11
N ASP A 69 -41.02 -25.68 -4.94
CA ASP A 69 -41.18 -24.75 -6.06
C ASP A 69 -39.91 -24.62 -6.93
N GLY A 70 -39.31 -25.79 -7.22
CA GLY A 70 -38.09 -25.89 -8.02
C GLY A 70 -36.82 -25.36 -7.35
N ARG A 71 -36.82 -25.07 -6.03
CA ARG A 71 -35.68 -24.58 -5.26
C ARG A 71 -35.29 -25.56 -4.17
N GLY A 72 -34.00 -25.78 -4.03
CA GLY A 72 -33.43 -26.59 -2.97
C GLY A 72 -32.20 -25.94 -2.36
N GLU A 73 -31.90 -26.33 -1.14
CA GLU A 73 -30.70 -25.90 -0.41
C GLU A 73 -30.13 -27.11 0.34
N LEU A 74 -28.82 -27.26 0.27
CA LEU A 74 -28.08 -28.28 1.01
C LEU A 74 -26.79 -27.68 1.56
N GLU A 75 -26.50 -27.97 2.80
CA GLU A 75 -25.27 -27.60 3.45
C GLU A 75 -24.26 -28.75 3.40
N LEU A 76 -23.08 -28.48 2.87
CA LEU A 76 -22.00 -29.46 2.77
C LEU A 76 -20.82 -29.03 3.61
N GLU A 77 -20.23 -29.96 4.35
CA GLU A 77 -19.04 -29.76 5.16
C GLU A 77 -17.83 -30.40 4.48
N PHE A 78 -16.69 -29.71 4.51
CA PHE A 78 -15.46 -30.15 3.86
C PHE A 78 -14.39 -30.41 4.90
N ALA A 79 -14.06 -31.65 5.15
CA ALA A 79 -13.05 -32.03 6.13
C ALA A 79 -11.63 -31.71 5.65
N GLU A 80 -11.35 -31.82 4.35
CA GLU A 80 -10.02 -31.69 3.77
C GLU A 80 -9.94 -30.57 2.71
N PRO A 81 -8.78 -29.93 2.56
CA PRO A 81 -8.56 -29.02 1.44
C PRO A 81 -8.46 -29.82 0.12
N GLY A 82 -8.89 -29.24 -0.97
CA GLY A 82 -8.81 -29.90 -2.26
C GLY A 82 -9.67 -29.25 -3.34
N ASN A 83 -9.63 -29.81 -4.53
CA ASN A 83 -10.55 -29.45 -5.60
C ASN A 83 -11.77 -30.35 -5.54
N TYR A 84 -12.93 -29.74 -5.45
CA TYR A 84 -14.20 -30.43 -5.36
C TYR A 84 -15.11 -30.08 -6.52
N ARG A 85 -15.93 -31.05 -6.89
CA ARG A 85 -16.97 -30.87 -7.91
C ARG A 85 -18.30 -31.39 -7.34
N VAL A 86 -19.26 -30.50 -7.27
CA VAL A 86 -20.67 -30.85 -6.98
C VAL A 86 -21.40 -31.07 -8.29
N VAL A 87 -22.04 -32.20 -8.43
CA VAL A 87 -22.86 -32.54 -9.58
C VAL A 87 -24.28 -32.72 -9.09
N LEU A 88 -25.21 -31.95 -9.65
CA LEU A 88 -26.65 -32.14 -9.51
C LEU A 88 -27.15 -32.93 -10.70
N ALA A 89 -27.92 -33.95 -10.45
CA ALA A 89 -28.50 -34.82 -11.49
C ALA A 89 -30.00 -35.01 -11.30
N ASP A 90 -30.71 -34.88 -12.39
CA ASP A 90 -32.07 -35.39 -12.54
C ASP A 90 -31.97 -36.73 -13.26
N GLU A 91 -31.98 -37.83 -12.50
CA GLU A 91 -31.79 -39.17 -13.03
C GLU A 91 -32.82 -39.56 -14.12
N PRO A 92 -34.12 -39.22 -13.96
CA PRO A 92 -35.11 -39.53 -14.97
C PRO A 92 -34.88 -38.85 -16.32
N SER A 93 -34.38 -37.63 -16.33
CA SER A 93 -34.13 -36.87 -17.56
C SER A 93 -32.69 -36.92 -18.06
N ASN A 94 -31.79 -37.54 -17.31
CA ASN A 94 -30.33 -37.58 -17.54
C ASN A 94 -29.71 -36.20 -17.75
N ARG A 95 -30.22 -35.19 -17.04
CA ARG A 95 -29.70 -33.83 -17.07
C ARG A 95 -28.85 -33.60 -15.85
N THR A 96 -27.70 -32.96 -16.06
CA THR A 96 -26.75 -32.67 -14.99
C THR A 96 -26.31 -31.22 -15.02
N ALA A 97 -26.08 -30.67 -13.86
CA ALA A 97 -25.37 -29.38 -13.67
C ALA A 97 -24.23 -29.60 -12.70
N ALA A 98 -23.08 -28.99 -12.96
CA ALA A 98 -21.92 -29.17 -12.11
C ALA A 98 -21.21 -27.83 -11.83
N VAL A 99 -20.68 -27.72 -10.65
CA VAL A 99 -19.81 -26.61 -10.25
C VAL A 99 -18.52 -27.16 -9.62
N GLU A 100 -17.39 -26.63 -10.07
CA GLU A 100 -16.07 -26.95 -9.49
C GLU A 100 -15.59 -25.76 -8.64
N PHE A 101 -15.01 -26.05 -7.48
CA PHE A 101 -14.49 -25.05 -6.57
C PHE A 101 -13.37 -25.62 -5.70
N TRP A 102 -12.60 -24.71 -5.09
CA TRP A 102 -11.50 -25.07 -4.21
C TRP A 102 -11.85 -24.84 -2.76
N VAL A 103 -11.61 -25.85 -1.91
CA VAL A 103 -11.59 -25.75 -0.46
C VAL A 103 -10.16 -25.46 -0.04
N ARG A 104 -9.91 -24.28 0.55
CA ARG A 104 -8.55 -23.82 0.87
C ARG A 104 -8.32 -23.78 2.38
N ALA A 105 -7.29 -24.47 2.83
CA ALA A 105 -6.79 -24.28 4.18
C ALA A 105 -6.14 -22.89 4.33
N PRO A 106 -6.26 -22.23 5.50
CA PRO A 106 -5.51 -21.02 5.80
C PRO A 106 -4.01 -21.29 5.67
N GLY A 107 -3.32 -20.54 4.83
CA GLY A 107 -1.90 -20.75 4.52
C GLY A 107 -1.61 -21.69 3.35
N TYR A 108 -2.61 -22.33 2.79
CA TYR A 108 -2.48 -23.20 1.62
C TYR A 108 -2.51 -22.37 0.33
N TYR A 109 -1.36 -21.83 -0.05
CA TYR A 109 -1.18 -21.14 -1.33
C TYR A 109 -0.32 -21.97 -2.27
N TRP A 110 -0.84 -23.09 -2.66
CA TRP A 110 -0.33 -23.78 -3.82
C TRP A 110 -0.89 -23.10 -5.08
N ASN A 111 -0.01 -22.91 -6.07
CA ASN A 111 -0.44 -22.52 -7.40
C ASN A 111 -1.56 -23.45 -7.86
N SER A 112 -2.66 -22.87 -8.28
CA SER A 112 -3.95 -23.49 -8.56
C SER A 112 -4.03 -24.46 -9.74
N SER A 113 -2.92 -24.90 -10.27
CA SER A 113 -2.86 -26.02 -11.19
C SER A 113 -2.65 -27.29 -10.37
N GLY A 114 -3.73 -27.98 -10.08
CA GLY A 114 -3.73 -29.26 -9.37
C GLY A 114 -3.07 -30.41 -10.14
N SER A 115 -2.17 -30.09 -11.04
CA SER A 115 -1.35 -31.06 -11.75
C SER A 115 0.04 -31.06 -11.14
N MET A 116 0.55 -32.20 -10.78
CA MET A 116 1.98 -32.42 -10.64
C MET A 116 2.61 -32.35 -12.04
N ASP A 117 2.45 -31.20 -12.71
CA ASP A 117 3.02 -30.97 -14.04
C ASP A 117 4.56 -30.91 -14.01
N LYS A 118 5.12 -30.99 -12.80
CA LYS A 118 6.57 -30.96 -12.58
C LYS A 118 6.98 -32.18 -11.78
N PRO A 119 7.52 -33.21 -12.41
CA PRO A 119 7.97 -34.43 -11.74
C PRO A 119 9.17 -34.19 -10.82
N GLU A 120 9.81 -33.05 -10.92
CA GLU A 120 10.82 -32.54 -9.99
C GLU A 120 10.24 -31.88 -8.74
N ALA A 121 8.91 -31.73 -8.65
CA ALA A 121 8.26 -31.14 -7.48
C ALA A 121 8.02 -32.18 -6.39
N LEU A 122 8.36 -31.80 -5.17
CA LEU A 122 8.11 -32.55 -3.95
C LEU A 122 7.11 -31.79 -3.10
N GLN A 123 6.11 -32.47 -2.56
CA GLN A 123 5.15 -31.85 -1.64
C GLN A 123 5.69 -31.94 -0.22
N VAL A 124 5.75 -30.77 0.43
CA VAL A 124 6.06 -30.63 1.84
C VAL A 124 4.83 -30.04 2.52
N GLU A 125 4.30 -30.73 3.50
CA GLU A 125 3.11 -30.31 4.25
C GLU A 125 3.41 -30.33 5.75
N VAL A 126 3.28 -29.19 6.40
CA VAL A 126 3.38 -29.09 7.85
C VAL A 126 2.01 -29.40 8.45
N LEU A 127 1.90 -30.54 9.13
CA LEU A 127 0.63 -31.03 9.68
C LEU A 127 0.23 -30.30 10.97
N SER A 128 1.19 -29.76 11.70
CA SER A 128 0.95 -29.04 12.95
C SER A 128 0.38 -27.66 12.67
N ARG A 129 -0.74 -27.30 13.29
CA ARG A 129 -1.45 -26.03 13.04
C ARG A 129 -0.94 -24.86 13.86
N LEU A 130 -0.49 -25.12 15.07
CA LEU A 130 0.01 -24.15 16.02
C LEU A 130 1.35 -24.65 16.53
N LEU A 131 2.37 -23.86 16.38
CA LEU A 131 3.76 -24.22 16.72
C LEU A 131 4.38 -23.08 17.52
N TYR A 132 5.05 -23.43 18.59
CA TYR A 132 5.85 -22.52 19.39
C TYR A 132 7.35 -22.86 19.26
N PRO A 133 8.24 -21.91 19.53
CA PRO A 133 9.67 -22.21 19.61
C PRO A 133 9.96 -23.36 20.59
N GLY A 134 10.70 -24.37 20.12
CA GLY A 134 11.03 -25.56 20.91
C GLY A 134 10.06 -26.73 20.77
N ASP A 135 8.90 -26.55 20.13
CA ASP A 135 7.99 -27.64 19.80
C ASP A 135 8.59 -28.60 18.76
N GLU A 136 7.91 -29.72 18.56
CA GLU A 136 8.14 -30.60 17.43
C GLU A 136 7.03 -30.42 16.38
N ALA A 137 7.43 -30.04 15.16
CA ALA A 137 6.54 -29.97 14.01
C ALA A 137 6.53 -31.30 13.25
N ARG A 138 5.33 -31.83 12.99
CA ARG A 138 5.12 -32.99 12.12
C ARG A 138 5.04 -32.54 10.67
N VAL A 139 5.90 -33.10 9.83
CA VAL A 139 5.99 -32.75 8.42
C VAL A 139 5.77 -33.99 7.57
N MET A 140 4.79 -33.92 6.68
CA MET A 140 4.54 -34.93 5.66
C MET A 140 5.27 -34.55 4.38
N ILE A 141 6.06 -35.49 3.86
CA ILE A 141 6.80 -35.33 2.61
C ILE A 141 6.27 -36.38 1.63
N ARG A 142 5.86 -35.91 0.45
CA ARG A 142 5.44 -36.78 -0.66
C ARG A 142 6.33 -36.48 -1.85
N ALA A 143 7.07 -37.48 -2.27
CA ALA A 143 8.01 -37.38 -3.38
C ALA A 143 7.52 -38.19 -4.59
N PRO A 144 7.91 -37.84 -5.81
CA PRO A 144 7.57 -38.60 -7.01
C PRO A 144 8.31 -39.95 -7.08
N PHE A 145 9.36 -40.17 -6.27
CA PHE A 145 10.15 -41.39 -6.20
C PHE A 145 10.82 -41.54 -4.82
N PRO A 146 11.16 -42.77 -4.40
CA PRO A 146 11.97 -42.99 -3.20
C PRO A 146 13.45 -42.64 -3.44
N GLY A 147 14.18 -42.30 -2.38
CA GLY A 147 15.60 -41.92 -2.47
C GLY A 147 16.13 -41.33 -1.18
N THR A 148 17.29 -40.69 -1.25
CA THR A 148 17.88 -40.00 -0.11
C THR A 148 17.24 -38.61 0.03
N LEU A 149 16.58 -38.39 1.16
CA LEU A 149 15.98 -37.13 1.52
C LEU A 149 16.98 -36.26 2.29
N LEU A 150 17.26 -35.07 1.78
CA LEU A 150 17.83 -33.96 2.54
C LEU A 150 16.72 -33.06 2.98
N LEU A 151 16.49 -32.96 4.28
CA LEU A 151 15.52 -32.05 4.90
C LEU A 151 16.29 -30.94 5.59
N THR A 152 15.88 -29.69 5.35
CA THR A 152 16.47 -28.52 5.99
C THR A 152 15.38 -27.68 6.66
N THR A 153 15.70 -27.09 7.81
CA THR A 153 14.96 -25.98 8.38
C THR A 153 15.77 -24.73 8.16
N GLU A 154 15.18 -23.72 7.54
CA GLU A 154 15.92 -22.56 7.03
C GLU A 154 15.16 -21.24 7.17
N THR A 155 15.92 -20.15 7.21
CA THR A 155 15.46 -18.77 7.06
C THR A 155 16.21 -18.15 5.86
N ASP A 156 17.00 -17.13 6.07
CA ASP A 156 18.04 -16.62 5.16
C ASP A 156 19.28 -17.55 5.10
N ARG A 157 19.33 -18.52 6.03
CA ARG A 157 20.38 -19.55 6.16
C ARG A 157 19.79 -20.87 6.62
N VAL A 158 20.53 -21.94 6.42
CA VAL A 158 20.18 -23.26 6.96
C VAL A 158 20.41 -23.26 8.48
N LEU A 159 19.35 -23.48 9.24
CA LEU A 159 19.38 -23.57 10.70
C LEU A 159 19.69 -25.01 11.16
N SER A 160 19.07 -26.00 10.50
CA SER A 160 19.31 -27.40 10.76
C SER A 160 19.18 -28.23 9.47
N HIS A 161 19.82 -29.37 9.42
CA HIS A 161 19.65 -30.31 8.33
C HIS A 161 19.60 -31.75 8.83
N ARG A 162 18.91 -32.59 8.08
CA ARG A 162 18.80 -34.01 8.34
C ARG A 162 18.81 -34.79 7.03
N VAL A 163 19.58 -35.86 6.99
CA VAL A 163 19.60 -36.76 5.83
C VAL A 163 18.96 -38.09 6.24
N VAL A 164 17.97 -38.54 5.47
CA VAL A 164 17.19 -39.75 5.78
C VAL A 164 16.94 -40.52 4.49
N GLU A 165 16.96 -41.83 4.54
CA GLU A 165 16.58 -42.66 3.41
C GLU A 165 15.06 -42.84 3.35
N MET A 166 14.44 -42.38 2.30
CA MET A 166 13.02 -42.60 1.99
C MET A 166 12.89 -43.90 1.18
N LYS A 167 12.42 -44.96 1.84
CA LYS A 167 12.16 -46.24 1.18
C LYS A 167 10.90 -46.27 0.34
N THR A 168 9.97 -45.36 0.63
CA THR A 168 8.72 -45.16 -0.07
C THR A 168 8.62 -43.72 -0.59
N ASN A 169 7.63 -43.42 -1.42
CA ASN A 169 7.42 -42.08 -1.97
C ASN A 169 6.75 -41.09 -0.98
N HIS A 170 6.52 -41.50 0.25
CA HIS A 170 5.96 -40.63 1.31
C HIS A 170 6.65 -40.94 2.65
N MET A 171 6.79 -39.90 3.47
CA MET A 171 7.37 -40.01 4.80
C MET A 171 6.85 -38.92 5.71
N GLU A 172 6.47 -39.29 6.93
CA GLU A 172 6.24 -38.34 8.00
C GLU A 172 7.47 -38.26 8.89
N ILE A 173 7.87 -37.03 9.21
CA ILE A 173 9.06 -36.78 10.02
C ILE A 173 8.80 -35.64 11.00
N ALA A 174 9.24 -35.80 12.23
CA ALA A 174 9.21 -34.75 13.25
C ALA A 174 10.50 -33.91 13.18
N ILE A 175 10.38 -32.60 13.23
CA ILE A 175 11.47 -31.64 13.23
C ILE A 175 11.33 -30.66 14.39
N PRO A 176 12.42 -30.24 15.03
CA PRO A 176 12.34 -29.22 16.06
C PRO A 176 11.97 -27.85 15.45
N VAL A 177 11.10 -27.13 16.12
CA VAL A 177 10.73 -25.75 15.75
C VAL A 177 11.82 -24.81 16.26
N PRO A 178 12.51 -24.07 15.39
CA PRO A 178 13.58 -23.18 15.81
C PRO A 178 13.04 -21.94 16.53
N ASP A 179 13.80 -21.45 17.52
CA ASP A 179 13.61 -20.10 18.02
C ASP A 179 14.40 -19.12 17.14
N ILE A 180 13.66 -18.29 16.38
CA ILE A 180 14.24 -17.28 15.50
C ILE A 180 13.81 -15.88 15.98
N PRO A 181 14.68 -14.88 15.81
CA PRO A 181 14.38 -13.54 16.30
C PRO A 181 13.20 -12.90 15.56
N PHE A 182 13.08 -13.11 14.26
CA PHE A 182 12.07 -12.49 13.40
C PHE A 182 11.60 -13.42 12.28
N GLY A 183 10.38 -13.19 11.81
CA GLY A 183 9.79 -13.86 10.67
C GLY A 183 9.32 -15.28 10.96
N ASN A 184 9.31 -16.10 9.94
CA ASN A 184 9.00 -17.52 10.02
C ASN A 184 10.12 -18.35 9.37
N ALA A 185 10.27 -19.59 9.81
CA ALA A 185 11.17 -20.54 9.17
C ALA A 185 10.47 -21.25 8.01
N TYR A 186 11.27 -21.94 7.23
CA TYR A 186 10.81 -22.79 6.14
C TYR A 186 11.38 -24.19 6.32
N VAL A 187 10.62 -25.17 5.88
CA VAL A 187 11.07 -26.55 5.76
C VAL A 187 11.27 -26.83 4.28
N ALA A 188 12.51 -27.04 3.88
CA ALA A 188 12.83 -27.43 2.52
C ALA A 188 13.25 -28.90 2.47
N ALA A 189 12.82 -29.58 1.43
CA ALA A 189 13.10 -31.01 1.23
C ALA A 189 13.64 -31.25 -0.17
N SER A 190 14.71 -32.01 -0.29
CA SER A 190 15.25 -32.50 -1.54
C SER A 190 15.37 -34.01 -1.48
N VAL A 191 14.70 -34.71 -2.39
CA VAL A 191 14.88 -36.15 -2.57
C VAL A 191 15.76 -36.41 -3.78
N ILE A 192 16.82 -37.18 -3.58
CA ILE A 192 17.81 -37.50 -4.59
C ILE A 192 17.87 -39.04 -4.73
N ARG A 193 17.83 -39.53 -5.96
CA ARG A 193 18.04 -40.94 -6.28
C ARG A 193 19.26 -41.15 -7.15
N GLY A 194 19.81 -42.36 -7.12
CA GLY A 194 20.89 -42.74 -7.99
C GLY A 194 20.52 -42.64 -9.48
N VAL A 195 21.50 -42.40 -10.31
CA VAL A 195 21.33 -42.39 -11.77
C VAL A 195 21.09 -43.82 -12.25
N ASP A 196 19.95 -44.06 -12.89
CA ASP A 196 19.64 -45.31 -13.57
C ASP A 196 19.68 -45.07 -15.09
N PRO A 197 20.69 -45.61 -15.78
CA PRO A 197 20.80 -45.45 -17.24
C PRO A 197 19.61 -45.98 -18.04
N GLY A 198 18.86 -46.95 -17.46
CA GLY A 198 17.64 -47.51 -18.07
C GLY A 198 16.41 -46.59 -17.94
N GLN A 199 16.47 -45.59 -17.07
CA GLN A 199 15.35 -44.69 -16.75
C GLN A 199 15.75 -43.22 -16.92
N LYS A 200 16.38 -42.86 -18.01
CA LYS A 200 16.90 -41.51 -18.32
C LYS A 200 15.81 -40.41 -18.29
N TRP A 201 14.55 -40.78 -18.42
CA TRP A 201 13.39 -39.93 -18.48
C TRP A 201 12.79 -39.58 -17.11
N ARG A 202 13.31 -40.13 -16.01
CA ARG A 202 12.83 -39.80 -14.66
C ARG A 202 13.79 -38.78 -14.02
N PRO A 203 13.25 -37.76 -13.33
CA PRO A 203 14.11 -36.82 -12.61
C PRO A 203 14.92 -37.52 -11.52
N HIS A 204 16.15 -37.07 -11.32
CA HIS A 204 17.04 -37.58 -10.30
C HIS A 204 16.94 -36.83 -8.99
N ARG A 205 16.32 -35.66 -9.00
CA ARG A 205 16.09 -34.79 -7.86
C ARG A 205 14.69 -34.24 -7.88
N ALA A 206 14.02 -34.25 -6.73
CA ALA A 206 12.77 -33.51 -6.49
C ALA A 206 12.99 -32.57 -5.31
N TYR A 207 12.41 -31.38 -5.37
CA TYR A 207 12.54 -30.33 -4.37
C TYR A 207 11.18 -29.77 -4.01
N GLY A 208 11.00 -29.43 -2.72
CA GLY A 208 9.83 -28.74 -2.21
C GLY A 208 10.17 -27.92 -0.98
N ILE A 209 9.36 -26.91 -0.71
CA ILE A 209 9.50 -26.04 0.45
C ILE A 209 8.12 -25.67 0.98
N ALA A 210 8.00 -25.62 2.30
CA ALA A 210 6.79 -25.16 2.98
C ALA A 210 7.14 -24.21 4.11
N PRO A 211 6.31 -23.20 4.39
CA PRO A 211 6.51 -22.34 5.55
C PRO A 211 6.21 -23.09 6.85
N LEU A 212 7.04 -22.87 7.84
CA LEU A 212 6.85 -23.30 9.22
C LEU A 212 6.32 -22.12 10.02
N TRP A 213 4.99 -22.08 10.21
CA TRP A 213 4.33 -20.99 10.89
C TRP A 213 4.51 -21.11 12.41
N ILE A 214 5.36 -20.24 12.95
CA ILE A 214 5.64 -20.19 14.38
C ILE A 214 4.78 -19.09 15.00
N ASP A 215 4.13 -19.37 16.11
CA ASP A 215 3.34 -18.37 16.85
C ASP A 215 4.25 -17.58 17.79
N TYR A 216 4.29 -16.29 17.56
CA TYR A 216 5.00 -15.30 18.36
C TYR A 216 4.05 -14.27 18.97
N SER A 217 2.79 -14.65 19.21
CA SER A 217 1.80 -13.74 19.81
C SER A 217 2.27 -13.15 21.15
N GLU A 218 3.03 -13.91 21.93
CA GLU A 218 3.65 -13.42 23.19
C GLU A 218 4.61 -12.24 22.98
N ARG A 219 5.13 -12.06 21.75
CA ARG A 219 6.01 -10.94 21.39
C ARG A 219 5.25 -9.70 20.93
N GLN A 220 3.93 -9.75 20.91
CA GLN A 220 3.11 -8.59 20.62
C GLN A 220 2.93 -7.75 21.88
N LEU A 221 3.19 -6.44 21.77
CA LEU A 221 2.90 -5.46 22.81
C LEU A 221 1.49 -4.91 22.62
N LEU A 222 0.76 -4.81 23.70
CA LEU A 222 -0.50 -4.10 23.77
C LEU A 222 -0.18 -2.62 24.00
N VAL A 223 -0.43 -1.81 23.01
CA VAL A 223 -0.21 -0.36 23.07
C VAL A 223 -1.55 0.33 23.12
N SER A 224 -1.76 1.21 24.08
CA SER A 224 -2.91 2.10 24.13
C SER A 224 -2.43 3.56 24.04
N LEU A 225 -3.19 4.37 23.31
CA LEU A 225 -2.90 5.75 23.04
C LEU A 225 -4.11 6.60 23.39
N GLN A 226 -3.97 7.41 24.43
CA GLN A 226 -5.00 8.34 24.87
C GLN A 226 -4.57 9.76 24.53
N ALA A 227 -5.36 10.45 23.75
CA ALA A 227 -5.12 11.83 23.32
C ALA A 227 -6.42 12.63 23.47
N PRO A 228 -6.35 13.96 23.54
CA PRO A 228 -7.55 14.81 23.47
C PRO A 228 -8.33 14.57 22.17
N GLU A 229 -9.65 14.48 22.26
CA GLU A 229 -10.49 14.29 21.07
C GLU A 229 -10.51 15.53 20.17
N GLU A 230 -10.38 16.71 20.78
CA GLU A 230 -10.43 18.00 20.10
C GLU A 230 -9.43 18.98 20.66
N LEU A 231 -8.76 19.73 19.80
CA LEU A 231 -7.83 20.81 20.14
C LEU A 231 -8.07 22.01 19.19
N ARG A 232 -7.60 23.18 19.62
CA ARG A 232 -7.57 24.40 18.79
C ARG A 232 -6.28 24.47 17.97
N PRO A 233 -6.29 25.13 16.80
CA PRO A 233 -5.07 25.47 16.08
C PRO A 233 -4.06 26.19 17.00
N GLY A 234 -2.79 25.84 16.93
CA GLY A 234 -1.73 26.41 17.75
C GLY A 234 -1.75 26.00 19.24
N ALA A 235 -2.64 25.10 19.67
CA ALA A 235 -2.70 24.66 21.05
C ALA A 235 -1.59 23.65 21.38
N SER A 236 -1.20 23.62 22.66
CA SER A 236 -0.38 22.54 23.22
C SER A 236 -1.27 21.40 23.67
N GLY A 237 -0.82 20.16 23.45
CA GLY A 237 -1.49 18.96 23.88
C GLY A 237 -0.53 17.95 24.48
N ALA A 238 -1.07 16.92 25.08
CA ALA A 238 -0.31 15.78 25.58
C ALA A 238 -1.08 14.48 25.30
N ALA A 239 -0.35 13.44 24.97
CA ALA A 239 -0.90 12.11 24.80
C ALA A 239 -0.23 11.12 25.74
N LEU A 240 -1.05 10.32 26.41
CA LEU A 240 -0.58 9.23 27.26
C LEU A 240 -0.48 7.95 26.43
N VAL A 241 0.72 7.41 26.34
CA VAL A 241 0.96 6.09 25.74
C VAL A 241 1.21 5.10 26.86
N SER A 242 0.48 3.98 26.83
CA SER A 242 0.65 2.89 27.78
C SER A 242 0.99 1.61 27.03
N VAL A 243 1.97 0.86 27.52
CA VAL A 243 2.50 -0.35 26.89
C VAL A 243 2.45 -1.50 27.90
N ALA A 244 1.86 -2.61 27.48
CA ALA A 244 1.79 -3.83 28.28
C ALA A 244 2.18 -5.07 27.43
N GLY A 245 2.54 -6.15 28.08
CA GLY A 245 2.65 -7.47 27.46
C GLY A 245 1.29 -8.08 27.15
N GLN A 246 1.26 -9.24 26.48
CA GLN A 246 0.02 -9.99 26.22
C GLN A 246 -0.63 -10.54 27.51
N ASP A 247 0.15 -10.66 28.57
CA ASP A 247 -0.31 -10.99 29.93
C ASP A 247 -1.01 -9.83 30.64
N GLY A 248 -1.02 -8.64 30.04
CA GLY A 248 -1.55 -7.41 30.61
C GLY A 248 -0.60 -6.69 31.58
N GLU A 249 0.57 -7.28 31.87
CA GLU A 249 1.54 -6.66 32.77
C GLU A 249 2.25 -5.47 32.10
N PRO A 250 2.51 -4.38 32.83
CA PRO A 250 3.22 -3.22 32.33
C PRO A 250 4.58 -3.58 31.74
N CYS A 251 4.91 -3.00 30.61
CA CYS A 251 6.15 -3.28 29.92
C CYS A 251 6.96 -2.01 29.67
N GLN A 252 8.21 -1.99 30.16
CA GLN A 252 9.14 -0.94 29.78
C GLN A 252 9.51 -1.07 28.30
N ALA A 253 9.23 -0.03 27.53
CA ALA A 253 9.39 0.00 26.09
C ALA A 253 9.90 1.37 25.61
N GLN A 254 10.48 1.39 24.42
CA GLN A 254 10.70 2.63 23.67
C GLN A 254 9.49 2.88 22.79
N VAL A 255 8.99 4.11 22.80
CA VAL A 255 7.81 4.54 22.07
C VAL A 255 8.16 5.72 21.18
N SER A 256 7.75 5.66 19.93
CA SER A 256 7.93 6.72 18.95
C SER A 256 6.58 7.22 18.47
N PRO A 257 6.06 8.30 19.07
CA PRO A 257 4.79 8.88 18.64
C PRO A 257 4.99 9.91 17.51
N ALA A 258 3.99 10.01 16.64
CA ALA A 258 3.91 10.99 15.55
C ALA A 258 2.48 11.45 15.34
N LEU A 259 2.30 12.73 14.97
CA LEU A 259 1.01 13.28 14.52
C LEU A 259 1.12 13.67 13.06
N VAL A 260 0.18 13.23 12.25
CA VAL A 260 0.18 13.52 10.81
C VAL A 260 -1.24 13.85 10.35
N ASP A 261 -1.32 14.80 9.44
CA ASP A 261 -2.56 15.21 8.77
C ASP A 261 -3.22 14.00 8.09
N GLU A 262 -4.44 13.66 8.55
CA GLU A 262 -5.21 12.53 8.03
C GLU A 262 -5.53 12.69 6.54
N GLY A 263 -5.75 13.91 6.07
CA GLY A 263 -5.98 14.18 4.65
C GLY A 263 -4.81 13.75 3.75
N VAL A 264 -3.57 13.92 4.25
CA VAL A 264 -2.36 13.46 3.53
C VAL A 264 -2.23 11.94 3.58
N LEU A 265 -2.50 11.35 4.75
CA LEU A 265 -2.44 9.89 4.92
C LEU A 265 -3.50 9.18 4.07
N ALA A 266 -4.72 9.69 4.04
CA ALA A 266 -5.80 9.16 3.22
C ALA A 266 -5.50 9.25 1.72
N TRP A 267 -4.81 10.32 1.29
CA TRP A 267 -4.46 10.48 -0.14
C TRP A 267 -3.35 9.56 -0.60
N THR A 268 -2.50 9.12 0.33
CA THR A 268 -1.40 8.19 0.06
C THR A 268 -1.74 6.74 0.40
N ASP A 269 -2.97 6.47 0.84
CA ASP A 269 -3.41 5.16 1.35
C ASP A 269 -2.47 4.61 2.43
N TYR A 270 -1.95 5.52 3.25
CA TYR A 270 -0.99 5.18 4.30
C TYR A 270 -1.72 4.69 5.55
N SER A 271 -1.37 3.50 6.01
CA SER A 271 -1.84 2.93 7.28
C SER A 271 -0.79 3.07 8.37
N THR A 272 -1.26 3.15 9.61
CA THR A 272 -0.36 3.11 10.77
C THR A 272 0.51 1.86 10.72
N PRO A 273 1.84 1.98 10.82
CA PRO A 273 2.72 0.84 10.77
C PRO A 273 2.43 -0.15 11.88
N ASP A 274 2.31 -1.42 11.51
CA ASP A 274 2.21 -2.55 12.42
C ASP A 274 3.53 -3.33 12.42
N PRO A 275 4.47 -2.99 13.31
CA PRO A 275 5.77 -3.63 13.33
C PRO A 275 5.70 -5.09 13.75
N TRP A 276 4.73 -5.47 14.59
CA TRP A 276 4.58 -6.87 14.97
C TRP A 276 4.20 -7.72 13.74
N ASN A 277 3.21 -7.29 12.97
CA ASN A 277 2.82 -8.00 11.76
C ASN A 277 3.91 -7.96 10.69
N PHE A 278 4.67 -6.87 10.61
CA PHE A 278 5.80 -6.77 9.68
C PHE A 278 6.90 -7.81 10.00
N PHE A 279 7.28 -7.98 11.28
CA PHE A 279 8.36 -8.88 11.69
C PHE A 279 7.89 -10.32 11.91
N TYR A 280 6.66 -10.54 12.40
CA TYR A 280 6.14 -11.84 12.79
C TYR A 280 4.95 -12.29 11.94
N GLY A 281 4.41 -11.42 11.10
CA GLY A 281 3.34 -11.77 10.17
C GLY A 281 3.74 -12.93 9.27
N ARG A 282 2.74 -13.69 8.85
CA ARG A 282 2.95 -14.86 7.98
C ARG A 282 3.56 -14.46 6.65
N GLN A 283 4.87 -14.57 6.54
CA GLN A 283 5.62 -14.33 5.31
C GLN A 283 5.64 -15.60 4.47
N ARG A 284 5.38 -15.46 3.19
CA ARG A 284 5.51 -16.55 2.22
C ARG A 284 6.91 -16.50 1.62
N ALA A 285 7.48 -17.70 1.36
CA ALA A 285 8.58 -17.75 0.44
C ALA A 285 8.12 -17.17 -0.90
N HIS A 286 8.85 -16.22 -1.43
CA HIS A 286 8.69 -15.81 -2.82
C HIS A 286 8.78 -17.04 -3.71
N ALA A 287 8.13 -17.01 -4.87
CA ALA A 287 8.05 -18.14 -5.79
C ALA A 287 9.43 -18.81 -5.94
N VAL A 288 9.57 -20.01 -5.36
CA VAL A 288 10.77 -20.83 -5.55
C VAL A 288 10.59 -21.55 -6.87
N ALA A 289 11.30 -21.08 -7.89
CA ALA A 289 11.40 -21.78 -9.14
C ALA A 289 12.60 -22.75 -9.05
N HIS A 290 12.35 -24.02 -9.22
CA HIS A 290 13.40 -25.01 -9.37
C HIS A 290 13.16 -25.80 -10.66
N SER A 291 14.23 -26.21 -11.28
CA SER A 291 14.20 -27.11 -12.43
C SER A 291 15.27 -28.18 -12.24
N ASP A 292 14.99 -29.39 -12.69
CA ASP A 292 15.98 -30.47 -12.71
C ASP A 292 16.92 -30.25 -13.91
N ILE A 293 17.91 -29.38 -13.71
CA ILE A 293 18.95 -29.12 -14.72
C ILE A 293 19.75 -30.39 -15.03
N TYR A 294 19.92 -31.29 -14.07
CA TYR A 294 20.74 -32.49 -14.23
C TYR A 294 20.11 -33.49 -15.19
N SER A 295 18.78 -33.58 -15.25
CA SER A 295 18.09 -34.43 -16.24
C SER A 295 18.29 -33.93 -17.67
N HIS A 296 18.54 -32.62 -17.84
CA HIS A 296 18.79 -31.99 -19.14
C HIS A 296 20.27 -31.92 -19.53
N LEU A 297 21.18 -32.16 -18.60
CA LEU A 297 22.64 -32.18 -18.87
C LEU A 297 23.16 -33.49 -19.44
N LEU A 298 22.33 -34.55 -19.51
CA LEU A 298 22.67 -35.77 -20.24
C LEU A 298 22.58 -35.44 -21.74
N PRO A 299 23.65 -35.57 -22.54
CA PRO A 299 23.69 -35.04 -23.89
C PRO A 299 22.70 -35.73 -24.81
N GLU A 300 21.64 -35.05 -25.16
CA GLU A 300 20.99 -35.25 -26.44
C GLU A 300 21.79 -34.50 -27.49
N ALA A 301 22.40 -35.23 -28.40
CA ALA A 301 23.10 -34.65 -29.54
C ALA A 301 22.12 -33.79 -30.36
N GLY A 302 22.38 -32.49 -30.42
CA GLY A 302 21.92 -31.59 -31.44
C GLY A 302 20.55 -30.95 -31.23
N LEU A 303 20.52 -29.80 -30.55
CA LEU A 303 19.58 -28.72 -30.84
C LEU A 303 20.26 -27.40 -30.46
N GLU A 304 20.52 -26.58 -31.49
CA GLU A 304 21.01 -25.22 -31.32
C GLU A 304 19.92 -24.35 -30.68
N THR A 305 20.18 -23.85 -29.48
CA THR A 305 19.32 -22.87 -28.81
C THR A 305 19.73 -21.46 -29.27
N LYS A 306 18.82 -20.78 -29.95
CA LYS A 306 18.94 -19.34 -30.21
C LYS A 306 18.90 -18.58 -28.90
N ALA A 307 20.00 -17.93 -28.57
CA ALA A 307 20.09 -17.04 -27.41
C ALA A 307 19.13 -15.85 -27.57
N ALA A 308 18.23 -15.66 -26.60
CA ALA A 308 17.44 -14.46 -26.46
C ALA A 308 18.33 -13.30 -25.97
N ARG A 309 18.33 -12.20 -26.71
CA ARG A 309 19.01 -10.96 -26.31
C ARG A 309 18.19 -10.27 -25.21
N PRO A 310 18.80 -9.85 -24.09
CA PRO A 310 18.12 -9.02 -23.12
C PRO A 310 17.90 -7.60 -23.71
N GLY A 311 16.65 -7.18 -23.78
CA GLY A 311 16.28 -5.81 -24.10
C GLY A 311 16.59 -4.92 -22.91
N GLY A 312 17.48 -3.94 -23.07
CA GLY A 312 17.74 -2.91 -22.08
C GLY A 312 16.57 -1.92 -22.06
N GLY A 313 15.85 -1.88 -20.96
CA GLY A 313 14.97 -0.78 -20.63
C GLY A 313 15.79 0.35 -20.02
N SER A 314 15.87 1.49 -20.70
CA SER A 314 16.41 2.72 -20.11
C SER A 314 15.38 3.26 -19.12
N GLU A 315 15.70 3.25 -17.84
CA GLU A 315 15.01 4.08 -16.87
C GLU A 315 15.32 5.54 -17.21
N GLY A 316 14.33 6.23 -17.78
CA GLY A 316 14.37 7.66 -17.99
C GLY A 316 14.31 8.36 -16.63
N GLU A 317 15.41 8.99 -16.24
CA GLU A 317 15.39 9.98 -15.15
C GLU A 317 14.33 11.04 -15.48
N GLY A 318 13.28 11.08 -14.64
CA GLY A 318 12.24 12.09 -14.74
C GLY A 318 12.84 13.47 -14.55
N PHE A 319 12.98 14.20 -15.64
CA PHE A 319 13.33 15.62 -15.57
C PHE A 319 12.26 16.35 -14.77
N ASP A 320 12.65 16.93 -13.66
CA ASP A 320 11.84 17.87 -12.88
C ASP A 320 11.54 19.13 -13.69
N SER A 321 10.54 19.02 -14.57
CA SER A 321 10.05 20.13 -15.40
C SER A 321 9.32 21.21 -14.59
N GLY A 322 8.98 20.92 -13.32
CA GLY A 322 8.24 21.85 -12.44
C GLY A 322 9.06 23.05 -11.99
N SER A 323 10.38 22.87 -11.83
CA SER A 323 11.25 23.96 -11.32
C SER A 323 11.54 25.05 -12.36
N ARG A 324 11.34 24.77 -13.65
CA ARG A 324 11.60 25.73 -14.75
C ARG A 324 10.46 26.72 -14.94
N LEU A 325 9.25 26.41 -14.50
CA LEU A 325 8.06 27.22 -14.75
C LEU A 325 7.66 28.14 -13.58
N ASN A 326 8.20 27.94 -12.40
CA ASN A 326 7.84 28.73 -11.22
C ASN A 326 9.08 29.26 -10.48
N PRO A 327 9.54 30.47 -10.80
CA PRO A 327 10.71 31.07 -10.14
C PRO A 327 10.40 31.52 -8.69
N VAL A 328 9.13 31.56 -8.29
CA VAL A 328 8.71 31.99 -6.96
C VAL A 328 8.19 30.77 -6.20
N LYS A 329 8.91 30.37 -5.16
CA LYS A 329 8.50 29.30 -4.24
C LYS A 329 7.58 29.89 -3.18
N SER A 330 6.37 29.34 -3.03
CA SER A 330 5.45 29.68 -1.95
C SER A 330 4.97 28.42 -1.25
N LYS A 331 4.74 28.53 0.06
CA LYS A 331 4.12 27.48 0.87
C LYS A 331 2.63 27.81 0.99
N ARG A 332 1.79 27.15 0.22
CA ARG A 332 0.36 27.40 0.22
C ARG A 332 -0.44 26.45 1.11
N PHE A 333 0.06 25.23 1.28
CA PHE A 333 -0.55 24.23 2.14
C PHE A 333 0.50 23.82 3.18
N GLN A 334 0.13 23.90 4.43
CA GLN A 334 0.93 23.36 5.53
C GLN A 334 0.35 21.99 5.87
N CYS A 335 0.89 20.94 5.24
CA CYS A 335 0.65 19.61 5.74
C CYS A 335 1.34 19.48 7.08
N THR A 336 0.61 19.07 8.10
CA THR A 336 1.16 18.88 9.43
C THR A 336 1.70 17.46 9.58
N ALA A 337 2.99 17.35 9.83
CA ALA A 337 3.64 16.09 10.20
C ALA A 337 4.62 16.40 11.34
N LEU A 338 4.26 15.97 12.54
CA LEU A 338 5.04 16.18 13.75
C LEU A 338 5.62 14.85 14.21
N TRP A 339 6.94 14.74 14.15
CA TRP A 339 7.68 13.65 14.78
C TRP A 339 8.08 14.07 16.18
N LEU A 340 7.55 13.40 17.21
CA LEU A 340 7.76 13.80 18.61
C LEU A 340 9.05 13.25 19.20
N GLY A 341 9.75 12.38 18.47
CA GLY A 341 10.97 11.71 18.94
C GLY A 341 10.68 10.35 19.55
N THR A 342 11.65 9.82 20.30
CA THR A 342 11.53 8.53 20.97
C THR A 342 11.59 8.73 22.49
N PHE A 343 10.64 8.11 23.18
CA PHE A 343 10.49 8.17 24.64
C PHE A 343 10.65 6.77 25.22
N SER A 344 11.15 6.70 26.46
CA SER A 344 11.13 5.47 27.25
C SER A 344 9.95 5.52 28.22
N THR A 345 9.16 4.45 28.29
CA THR A 345 8.11 4.32 29.28
C THR A 345 8.72 4.13 30.68
N ASP A 346 7.97 4.48 31.71
CA ASP A 346 8.31 4.24 33.11
C ASP A 346 8.13 2.77 33.52
N SER A 347 8.27 2.46 34.81
CA SER A 347 8.05 1.12 35.38
C SER A 347 6.60 0.63 35.27
N GLU A 348 5.65 1.55 35.11
CA GLU A 348 4.23 1.24 34.90
C GLU A 348 3.86 1.15 33.41
N GLY A 349 4.88 1.14 32.53
CA GLY A 349 4.71 1.05 31.09
C GLY A 349 4.13 2.32 30.44
N ARG A 350 4.20 3.48 31.09
CA ARG A 350 3.56 4.73 30.67
C ARG A 350 4.55 5.80 30.28
N VAL A 351 4.16 6.63 29.32
CA VAL A 351 4.87 7.86 28.96
C VAL A 351 3.89 8.92 28.47
N LEU A 352 4.15 10.16 28.87
CA LEU A 352 3.41 11.33 28.41
C LEU A 352 4.20 12.02 27.29
N ALA A 353 3.65 12.06 26.10
CA ALA A 353 4.20 12.74 24.94
C ALA A 353 3.52 14.12 24.77
N ASN A 354 4.27 15.18 25.09
CA ASN A 354 3.79 16.56 24.91
C ASN A 354 4.07 17.01 23.47
N PHE A 355 3.17 17.82 22.93
CA PHE A 355 3.30 18.38 21.56
C PHE A 355 2.67 19.77 21.48
N GLU A 356 3.13 20.55 20.51
CA GLU A 356 2.55 21.83 20.14
C GLU A 356 2.03 21.73 18.71
N LEU A 357 0.78 22.09 18.52
CA LEU A 357 0.17 22.10 17.18
C LEU A 357 0.58 23.37 16.44
N PRO A 358 0.88 23.30 15.15
CA PRO A 358 0.95 24.47 14.31
C PRO A 358 -0.43 25.07 14.09
N ASP A 359 -0.51 26.16 13.36
CA ASP A 359 -1.75 26.74 12.85
C ASP A 359 -2.33 25.83 11.75
N PHE A 360 -2.97 24.77 12.17
CA PHE A 360 -3.55 23.71 11.34
C PHE A 360 -5.02 23.53 11.74
N SER A 361 -5.87 23.27 10.75
CA SER A 361 -7.26 22.87 10.96
C SER A 361 -7.56 21.62 10.14
N GLY A 362 -8.15 20.63 10.77
CA GLY A 362 -8.44 19.33 10.17
C GLY A 362 -8.37 18.20 11.19
N GLU A 363 -8.25 16.97 10.71
CA GLU A 363 -8.06 15.79 11.55
C GLU A 363 -6.62 15.33 11.50
N LEU A 364 -6.04 15.08 12.65
CA LEU A 364 -4.71 14.53 12.81
C LEU A 364 -4.81 13.09 13.28
N ARG A 365 -4.08 12.19 12.62
CA ARG A 365 -3.83 10.85 13.14
C ARG A 365 -2.59 10.87 14.02
N MET A 366 -2.79 10.54 15.28
CA MET A 366 -1.69 10.26 16.18
C MET A 366 -1.38 8.77 16.13
N MET A 367 -0.15 8.43 15.81
CA MET A 367 0.36 7.06 15.72
C MET A 367 1.45 6.87 16.76
N ALA A 368 1.47 5.72 17.42
CA ALA A 368 2.54 5.35 18.35
C ALA A 368 3.05 3.95 18.03
N ILE A 369 4.34 3.83 17.84
CA ILE A 369 5.03 2.55 17.65
C ILE A 369 5.84 2.28 18.90
N ALA A 370 5.70 1.08 19.47
CA ALA A 370 6.42 0.66 20.66
C ALA A 370 7.26 -0.60 20.40
N HIS A 371 8.44 -0.66 21.02
CA HIS A 371 9.26 -1.86 21.02
C HIS A 371 9.97 -2.07 22.36
N SER A 372 10.17 -3.35 22.72
CA SER A 372 10.95 -3.78 23.88
C SER A 372 11.72 -5.04 23.51
N GLY A 373 13.00 -4.89 23.15
CA GLY A 373 13.79 -5.98 22.58
C GLY A 373 13.18 -6.50 21.27
N VAL A 374 12.70 -7.75 21.30
CA VAL A 374 12.06 -8.40 20.15
C VAL A 374 10.53 -8.28 20.16
N ARG A 375 9.97 -7.53 21.09
CA ARG A 375 8.52 -7.31 21.20
C ARG A 375 8.13 -6.00 20.56
N PHE A 376 7.02 -5.98 19.83
CA PHE A 376 6.54 -4.84 19.07
C PHE A 376 5.04 -4.65 19.21
N GLY A 377 4.60 -3.40 19.08
CA GLY A 377 3.20 -3.05 19.02
C GLY A 377 2.99 -1.66 18.47
N SER A 378 1.78 -1.33 18.12
CA SER A 378 1.39 0.01 17.66
C SER A 378 -0.04 0.34 18.06
N ALA A 379 -0.33 1.63 18.10
CA ALA A 379 -1.67 2.15 18.31
C ALA A 379 -1.85 3.44 17.54
N GLU A 380 -3.10 3.79 17.26
CA GLU A 380 -3.49 5.05 16.65
C GLU A 380 -4.66 5.68 17.38
N ASN A 381 -4.75 7.00 17.31
CA ASN A 381 -5.88 7.80 17.77
C ASN A 381 -6.03 9.03 16.89
N TYR A 382 -7.18 9.66 16.93
CA TYR A 382 -7.52 10.79 16.08
C TYR A 382 -7.78 12.03 16.93
N ILE A 383 -7.26 13.18 16.48
CA ILE A 383 -7.43 14.47 17.12
C ILE A 383 -8.06 15.42 16.12
N LYS A 384 -9.23 15.94 16.41
CA LYS A 384 -9.86 17.00 15.60
C LYS A 384 -9.30 18.35 16.01
N VAL A 385 -8.74 19.06 15.04
CA VAL A 385 -8.21 20.40 15.25
C VAL A 385 -9.14 21.37 14.54
N ARG A 386 -9.93 22.10 15.31
CA ARG A 386 -10.88 23.07 14.79
C ARG A 386 -10.99 24.29 15.68
N SER A 387 -11.38 25.40 15.05
CA SER A 387 -11.75 26.61 15.74
C SER A 387 -13.26 26.77 15.64
N PRO A 388 -13.97 27.11 16.74
CA PRO A 388 -15.41 27.39 16.69
C PRO A 388 -15.78 28.54 15.75
N LEU A 389 -14.87 29.49 15.56
CA LEU A 389 -14.93 30.49 14.52
C LEU A 389 -13.91 30.13 13.44
N HIS A 390 -14.34 29.82 12.23
CA HIS A 390 -13.48 29.33 11.17
C HIS A 390 -13.52 30.21 9.92
N LEU A 391 -12.37 30.38 9.27
CA LEU A 391 -12.20 31.16 8.04
C LEU A 391 -11.69 30.27 6.91
N GLU A 392 -12.33 30.35 5.76
CA GLU A 392 -11.80 29.83 4.51
C GLU A 392 -11.55 30.95 3.51
N LEU A 393 -10.43 30.89 2.80
CA LEU A 393 -10.00 31.93 1.87
C LEU A 393 -9.84 31.38 0.46
N GLY A 394 -10.65 31.87 -0.45
CA GLY A 394 -10.54 31.56 -1.88
C GLY A 394 -9.59 32.52 -2.59
N LEU A 395 -8.39 32.05 -2.92
CA LEU A 395 -7.38 32.76 -3.71
C LEU A 395 -6.99 31.99 -4.96
N PRO A 396 -6.57 32.67 -6.05
CA PRO A 396 -5.94 32.00 -7.18
C PRO A 396 -4.63 31.34 -6.74
N ARG A 397 -4.18 30.31 -7.43
CA ARG A 397 -2.89 29.63 -7.11
C ARG A 397 -1.69 30.54 -7.24
N PHE A 398 -1.76 31.51 -8.11
CA PHE A 398 -0.78 32.55 -8.36
C PHE A 398 -1.47 33.71 -9.08
N THR A 399 -0.83 34.86 -9.13
CA THR A 399 -1.28 36.01 -9.92
C THR A 399 -0.09 36.60 -10.66
N ALA A 400 -0.35 37.34 -11.72
CA ALA A 400 0.67 38.09 -12.45
C ALA A 400 0.70 39.54 -12.03
N PRO A 401 1.84 40.25 -12.19
CA PRO A 401 1.89 41.70 -11.99
C PRO A 401 0.79 42.43 -12.76
N GLY A 402 0.09 43.33 -12.09
CA GLY A 402 -1.02 44.11 -12.64
C GLY A 402 -2.39 43.42 -12.64
N ASP A 403 -2.46 42.10 -12.35
CA ASP A 403 -3.72 41.37 -12.29
C ASP A 403 -4.65 41.92 -11.19
N ARG A 404 -5.97 41.83 -11.47
CA ARG A 404 -7.04 42.17 -10.52
C ARG A 404 -7.96 40.99 -10.37
N PHE A 405 -8.29 40.63 -9.14
CA PHE A 405 -9.19 39.55 -8.83
C PHE A 405 -10.01 39.83 -7.57
N VAL A 406 -11.03 39.02 -7.36
CA VAL A 406 -11.82 39.03 -6.14
C VAL A 406 -11.48 37.81 -5.32
N SER A 407 -11.08 38.04 -4.09
CA SER A 407 -10.90 37.01 -3.08
C SER A 407 -12.23 36.75 -2.39
N THR A 408 -12.58 35.49 -2.16
CA THR A 408 -13.75 35.11 -1.36
C THR A 408 -13.31 34.66 0.03
N ILE A 409 -14.08 35.02 1.03
CA ILE A 409 -13.86 34.59 2.41
C ILE A 409 -15.17 34.04 2.91
N ASP A 410 -15.11 32.81 3.33
CA ASP A 410 -16.21 32.16 4.01
C ASP A 410 -15.92 32.17 5.51
N LEU A 411 -16.78 32.77 6.29
CA LEU A 411 -16.72 32.83 7.74
C LEU A 411 -17.82 31.96 8.31
N PHE A 412 -17.41 30.97 9.10
CA PHE A 412 -18.30 29.99 9.72
C PHE A 412 -18.36 30.24 11.23
N ASN A 413 -19.57 30.28 11.79
CA ASN A 413 -19.78 30.43 13.22
C ASN A 413 -20.36 29.16 13.82
N GLU A 414 -19.54 28.44 14.59
CA GLU A 414 -19.92 27.26 15.39
C GLU A 414 -19.67 27.53 16.89
N THR A 415 -19.70 28.81 17.32
CA THR A 415 -19.35 29.20 18.68
C THR A 415 -20.49 28.98 19.69
N GLY A 416 -21.68 28.58 19.24
CA GLY A 416 -22.88 28.51 20.07
C GLY A 416 -23.50 29.89 20.37
N ALA A 417 -22.92 30.96 19.86
CA ALA A 417 -23.36 32.34 20.13
C ALA A 417 -23.65 33.12 18.84
N ARG A 418 -24.58 34.05 18.92
CA ARG A 418 -24.83 35.05 17.88
C ARG A 418 -24.12 36.36 18.21
N GLY A 419 -23.68 37.09 17.18
CA GLY A 419 -23.06 38.39 17.39
C GLY A 419 -22.62 39.06 16.09
N ILE A 420 -21.90 40.16 16.26
CA ILE A 420 -21.25 40.83 15.13
C ILE A 420 -19.80 40.40 15.12
N ALA A 421 -19.41 39.70 14.04
CA ALA A 421 -18.01 39.34 13.81
C ALA A 421 -17.28 40.55 13.22
N GLU A 422 -16.08 40.82 13.77
CA GLU A 422 -15.19 41.84 13.25
C GLU A 422 -14.09 41.16 12.43
N LEU A 423 -13.80 41.71 11.23
CA LEU A 423 -12.78 41.21 10.32
C LEU A 423 -11.71 42.27 10.08
N ASP A 424 -10.47 41.86 10.11
CA ASP A 424 -9.31 42.65 9.76
C ASP A 424 -8.48 41.98 8.67
N TRP A 425 -8.01 42.79 7.70
CA TRP A 425 -7.27 42.32 6.54
C TRP A 425 -5.95 43.02 6.46
N ASP A 426 -4.93 42.25 6.23
CA ASP A 426 -3.56 42.74 6.03
C ASP A 426 -2.95 42.06 4.80
N LEU A 427 -2.53 42.87 3.84
CA LEU A 427 -1.86 42.45 2.61
C LEU A 427 -0.40 42.90 2.68
N VAL A 428 0.50 41.95 2.75
CA VAL A 428 1.94 42.23 2.82
C VAL A 428 2.61 41.76 1.52
N GLY A 429 3.53 42.57 0.98
CA GLY A 429 4.23 42.26 -0.28
C GLY A 429 3.53 42.86 -1.51
N PRO A 430 3.69 42.28 -2.70
CA PRO A 430 3.26 42.88 -3.96
C PRO A 430 1.74 42.75 -4.23
N LEU A 431 0.89 43.00 -3.22
CA LEU A 431 -0.56 43.08 -3.33
C LEU A 431 -1.09 44.38 -2.71
N GLU A 432 -2.19 44.85 -3.23
CA GLU A 432 -2.92 45.97 -2.67
C GLU A 432 -4.43 45.72 -2.73
N SER A 433 -5.19 46.26 -1.79
CA SER A 433 -6.64 46.26 -1.82
C SER A 433 -7.17 47.14 -2.96
N SER A 434 -8.17 46.65 -3.69
CA SER A 434 -8.70 47.35 -4.85
C SER A 434 -10.23 47.43 -4.80
N THR A 435 -10.75 48.63 -4.81
CA THR A 435 -12.20 48.88 -4.94
C THR A 435 -12.70 48.74 -6.39
N LYS A 436 -11.77 48.74 -7.37
CA LYS A 436 -12.05 48.65 -8.82
C LYS A 436 -11.86 47.26 -9.38
N ALA A 437 -11.83 46.23 -8.54
CA ALA A 437 -11.41 44.92 -9.00
C ALA A 437 -12.39 44.27 -9.98
N VAL A 438 -13.69 44.55 -9.93
CA VAL A 438 -14.70 43.97 -10.84
C VAL A 438 -15.89 44.91 -10.99
N THR A 439 -16.01 45.55 -12.14
CA THR A 439 -17.09 46.51 -12.43
C THR A 439 -18.43 45.85 -12.76
N ASP A 440 -18.47 44.52 -13.00
CA ASP A 440 -19.68 43.82 -13.47
C ASP A 440 -20.32 42.86 -12.45
N LEU A 441 -19.68 42.60 -11.33
CA LEU A 441 -20.29 41.85 -10.25
C LEU A 441 -20.85 42.83 -9.22
N ALA A 442 -22.17 42.85 -9.04
CA ALA A 442 -22.92 43.68 -8.07
C ALA A 442 -22.58 43.35 -6.59
N PHE A 443 -21.33 43.06 -6.28
CA PHE A 443 -20.82 42.76 -4.95
C PHE A 443 -20.23 44.05 -4.36
N ALA A 444 -21.14 44.92 -3.97
CA ALA A 444 -20.79 46.12 -3.26
C ALA A 444 -20.50 45.81 -1.81
N SER A 445 -19.29 45.56 -1.47
CA SER A 445 -18.66 46.06 -0.26
C SER A 445 -17.24 45.52 -0.13
N ALA A 446 -16.34 46.21 -0.74
CA ALA A 446 -14.93 45.87 -0.75
C ALA A 446 -14.25 45.89 0.64
N HIS A 447 -14.93 46.24 1.71
CA HIS A 447 -14.35 46.42 3.03
C HIS A 447 -15.37 46.27 4.17
N THR A 448 -16.24 45.25 4.11
CA THR A 448 -17.10 44.94 5.26
C THR A 448 -16.24 44.41 6.39
N ARG A 449 -16.04 45.20 7.42
CA ARG A 449 -15.28 44.83 8.62
C ARG A 449 -16.17 44.24 9.72
N GLN A 450 -17.48 44.33 9.59
CA GLN A 450 -18.45 43.85 10.57
C GLN A 450 -19.55 43.07 9.91
N VAL A 451 -19.84 41.87 10.40
CA VAL A 451 -20.83 40.94 9.86
C VAL A 451 -21.63 40.32 10.98
N GLY A 452 -22.95 40.44 10.91
CA GLY A 452 -23.84 39.73 11.83
C GLY A 452 -23.91 38.25 11.50
N LEU A 453 -23.67 37.39 12.50
CA LEU A 453 -23.71 35.94 12.41
C LEU A 453 -24.61 35.36 13.50
N GLU A 454 -25.47 34.42 13.13
CA GLU A 454 -26.14 33.52 14.06
C GLU A 454 -25.26 32.27 14.25
N ASP A 455 -25.55 31.46 15.28
CA ASP A 455 -24.89 30.18 15.46
C ASP A 455 -25.23 29.21 14.31
N GLY A 456 -24.25 28.52 13.76
CA GLY A 456 -24.37 27.66 12.59
C GLY A 456 -24.36 28.41 11.24
N ASP A 457 -24.28 29.77 11.26
CA ASP A 457 -24.28 30.58 10.03
C ASP A 457 -22.93 30.49 9.30
N THR A 458 -23.04 30.56 7.97
CA THR A 458 -21.90 30.78 7.06
C THR A 458 -22.13 32.05 6.27
N ARG A 459 -21.16 32.95 6.27
CA ARG A 459 -21.22 34.21 5.50
C ARG A 459 -20.05 34.28 4.54
N ARG A 460 -20.41 34.48 3.26
CA ARG A 460 -19.41 34.73 2.20
C ARG A 460 -19.22 36.23 2.01
N LEU A 461 -17.98 36.65 2.12
CA LEU A 461 -17.52 38.01 1.90
C LEU A 461 -16.59 38.04 0.68
N TYR A 462 -16.48 39.24 0.12
CA TYR A 462 -15.68 39.45 -1.08
C TYR A 462 -14.71 40.61 -0.86
N HIS A 463 -13.46 40.41 -1.29
CA HIS A 463 -12.42 41.41 -1.20
C HIS A 463 -11.69 41.55 -2.54
N GLY A 464 -11.70 42.77 -3.07
CA GLY A 464 -10.97 43.09 -4.31
C GLY A 464 -9.47 43.24 -4.05
N VAL A 465 -8.65 42.56 -4.84
CA VAL A 465 -7.21 42.58 -4.74
C VAL A 465 -6.60 42.91 -6.09
N LYS A 466 -5.54 43.72 -6.08
CA LYS A 466 -4.71 43.99 -7.25
C LYS A 466 -3.26 43.62 -6.96
N ALA A 467 -2.63 42.93 -7.89
CA ALA A 467 -1.20 42.66 -7.86
C ALA A 467 -0.43 43.89 -8.35
N GLN A 468 0.59 44.28 -7.62
CA GLN A 468 1.51 45.37 -8.01
C GLN A 468 2.40 44.93 -9.18
N GLU A 469 3.07 45.89 -9.83
CA GLU A 469 3.96 45.67 -10.99
C GLU A 469 5.31 45.05 -10.59
N SER A 470 5.32 44.17 -9.60
CA SER A 470 6.52 43.50 -9.11
C SER A 470 6.26 42.02 -8.81
N VAL A 471 7.29 41.21 -8.91
CA VAL A 471 7.24 39.79 -8.60
C VAL A 471 7.70 39.52 -7.17
N GLY A 472 7.11 38.52 -6.54
CA GLY A 472 7.47 38.15 -5.17
C GLY A 472 6.43 37.23 -4.55
N VAL A 473 6.58 36.96 -3.27
CA VAL A 473 5.56 36.28 -2.47
C VAL A 473 4.81 37.34 -1.67
N ALA A 474 3.51 37.42 -1.85
CA ALA A 474 2.64 38.20 -0.99
C ALA A 474 2.08 37.33 0.12
N GLN A 475 1.77 37.91 1.26
CA GLN A 475 1.07 37.29 2.36
C GLN A 475 -0.27 37.98 2.57
N VAL A 476 -1.34 37.18 2.54
CA VAL A 476 -2.69 37.61 2.89
C VAL A 476 -2.96 37.13 4.31
N ARG A 477 -3.23 38.04 5.22
CA ARG A 477 -3.59 37.74 6.60
C ARG A 477 -4.99 38.25 6.86
N ILE A 478 -5.83 37.38 7.43
CA ILE A 478 -7.19 37.71 7.80
C ILE A 478 -7.39 37.32 9.25
N ARG A 479 -7.94 38.22 10.04
CA ARG A 479 -8.38 37.96 11.40
C ARG A 479 -9.87 38.15 11.49
N ALA A 480 -10.55 37.28 12.19
CA ALA A 480 -11.93 37.46 12.56
C ALA A 480 -12.09 37.27 14.07
N SER A 481 -12.97 38.06 14.67
CA SER A 481 -13.32 37.92 16.09
C SER A 481 -14.83 37.97 16.25
N LEU A 482 -15.38 37.14 17.14
CA LEU A 482 -16.77 37.10 17.53
C LEU A 482 -16.84 36.88 19.03
N GLY A 483 -17.14 37.92 19.80
CA GLY A 483 -17.05 37.89 21.25
C GLY A 483 -15.61 37.63 21.72
N GLU A 484 -15.40 36.55 22.46
CA GLU A 484 -14.06 36.12 22.93
C GLU A 484 -13.34 35.22 21.92
N GLU A 485 -14.05 34.69 20.93
CA GLU A 485 -13.49 33.82 19.91
C GLU A 485 -12.75 34.59 18.85
N THR A 486 -11.56 34.18 18.53
CA THR A 486 -10.72 34.78 17.48
C THR A 486 -10.12 33.71 16.61
N THR A 487 -10.02 33.99 15.31
CA THR A 487 -9.34 33.14 14.34
C THR A 487 -8.47 33.98 13.42
N GLU A 488 -7.36 33.43 12.98
CA GLU A 488 -6.42 34.09 12.05
C GLU A 488 -6.06 33.09 10.94
N LEU A 489 -6.08 33.56 9.70
CA LEU A 489 -5.66 32.80 8.53
C LEU A 489 -4.56 33.55 7.79
N LYS A 490 -3.45 32.89 7.53
CA LYS A 490 -2.29 33.42 6.77
C LYS A 490 -2.05 32.54 5.54
N VAL A 491 -2.11 33.18 4.37
CA VAL A 491 -1.89 32.46 3.09
C VAL A 491 -0.88 33.23 2.24
N GLU A 492 0.07 32.51 1.69
CA GLU A 492 1.01 33.03 0.71
C GLU A 492 0.43 32.97 -0.71
N LEU A 493 0.56 34.06 -1.45
CA LEU A 493 0.18 34.16 -2.84
C LEU A 493 1.38 34.58 -3.70
N PRO A 494 1.90 33.73 -4.57
CA PRO A 494 2.99 34.10 -5.45
C PRO A 494 2.51 35.02 -6.57
N VAL A 495 3.15 36.19 -6.68
CA VAL A 495 3.03 37.09 -7.82
C VAL A 495 4.19 36.79 -8.76
N ARG A 496 3.91 36.20 -9.90
CA ARG A 496 4.91 35.66 -10.83
C ARG A 496 4.67 36.13 -12.26
N PRO A 497 5.71 36.18 -13.13
CA PRO A 497 5.54 36.53 -14.52
C PRO A 497 4.50 35.63 -15.21
N ALA A 498 3.63 36.24 -16.04
CA ALA A 498 2.67 35.50 -16.87
C ALA A 498 3.34 34.85 -18.09
N ALA A 499 4.50 35.35 -18.50
CA ALA A 499 5.26 34.89 -19.65
C ALA A 499 6.47 34.01 -19.24
N PRO A 500 6.88 33.06 -20.06
CA PRO A 500 8.08 32.27 -19.83
C PRO A 500 9.34 33.14 -19.84
N ARG A 501 10.40 32.62 -19.24
CA ARG A 501 11.71 33.27 -19.24
C ARG A 501 12.27 33.37 -20.67
N VAL A 502 12.65 34.58 -21.06
CA VAL A 502 13.32 34.84 -22.33
C VAL A 502 14.83 34.96 -22.06
N VAL A 503 15.62 34.22 -22.79
CA VAL A 503 17.09 34.33 -22.77
C VAL A 503 17.54 35.02 -24.04
N SER A 504 18.29 36.10 -23.90
CA SER A 504 18.90 36.81 -25.05
C SER A 504 20.42 36.79 -24.85
N THR A 505 21.12 36.22 -25.81
CA THR A 505 22.58 36.17 -25.84
C THR A 505 23.11 37.16 -26.85
N ARG A 506 24.09 37.95 -26.48
CA ARG A 506 24.84 38.83 -27.39
C ARG A 506 26.32 38.58 -27.22
N SER A 507 27.04 38.50 -28.30
CA SER A 507 28.49 38.35 -28.32
C SER A 507 29.14 39.42 -29.15
N GLY A 508 30.35 39.78 -28.83
CA GLY A 508 31.13 40.75 -29.60
C GLY A 508 32.58 40.74 -29.15
N ALA A 509 33.46 41.20 -29.99
CA ALA A 509 34.88 41.33 -29.69
C ALA A 509 35.16 42.70 -29.09
N VAL A 510 35.95 42.74 -28.03
CA VAL A 510 36.46 43.97 -27.39
C VAL A 510 37.97 44.04 -27.64
N THR A 511 38.43 45.13 -28.20
CA THR A 511 39.86 45.40 -28.43
C THR A 511 40.30 46.58 -27.59
N ALA A 512 41.61 46.85 -27.51
CA ALA A 512 42.12 47.99 -26.78
C ALA A 512 41.59 49.37 -27.28
N SER A 513 41.06 49.41 -28.49
CA SER A 513 40.53 50.63 -29.15
C SER A 513 39.01 50.60 -29.38
N SER A 514 38.28 49.55 -28.95
CA SER A 514 36.84 49.43 -29.15
C SER A 514 36.12 49.19 -27.81
N ALA A 515 34.98 49.84 -27.65
CA ALA A 515 34.06 49.60 -26.55
C ALA A 515 32.84 48.81 -27.09
N LEU A 516 32.37 47.83 -26.32
CA LEU A 516 31.13 47.12 -26.58
C LEU A 516 30.04 47.70 -25.66
N GLU A 517 29.07 48.36 -26.28
CA GLU A 517 27.90 48.86 -25.56
C GLU A 517 26.81 47.76 -25.53
N LEU A 518 26.46 47.31 -24.33
CA LEU A 518 25.41 46.34 -24.07
C LEU A 518 24.17 47.05 -23.57
N LYS A 519 23.12 47.13 -24.38
CA LYS A 519 21.81 47.59 -23.93
C LYS A 519 21.13 46.46 -23.18
N LEU A 520 20.98 46.59 -21.88
CA LEU A 520 20.19 45.69 -21.04
C LEU A 520 18.71 45.92 -21.37
N GLY A 521 17.97 44.85 -21.61
CA GLY A 521 16.61 44.92 -22.15
C GLY A 521 15.64 45.73 -21.30
N GLU A 522 14.96 46.69 -21.91
CA GLU A 522 13.97 47.59 -21.29
C GLU A 522 12.65 46.88 -20.94
N LEU A 523 12.47 45.60 -21.33
CA LEU A 523 11.21 44.86 -21.22
C LEU A 523 11.18 43.83 -20.06
N ALA A 524 12.16 43.85 -19.16
CA ALA A 524 12.17 42.91 -18.05
C ALA A 524 11.29 43.41 -16.89
N LEU A 525 10.46 42.55 -16.35
CA LEU A 525 9.75 42.84 -15.10
C LEU A 525 10.76 43.12 -13.99
N ALA A 526 10.49 44.11 -13.17
CA ALA A 526 11.36 44.51 -12.06
C ALA A 526 11.68 43.27 -11.16
N GLY A 527 12.97 43.08 -10.87
CA GLY A 527 13.46 41.98 -10.04
C GLY A 527 13.58 40.60 -10.72
N THR A 528 13.25 40.48 -12.02
CA THR A 528 13.35 39.18 -12.73
C THR A 528 14.56 39.07 -13.68
N ALA A 529 15.18 40.22 -14.03
CA ALA A 529 16.33 40.24 -14.91
C ALA A 529 17.58 39.66 -14.25
N ARG A 530 18.22 38.72 -14.91
CA ARG A 530 19.54 38.20 -14.55
C ARG A 530 20.48 38.40 -15.71
N HIS A 531 21.61 39.02 -15.43
CA HIS A 531 22.64 39.29 -16.42
C HIS A 531 23.88 38.44 -16.10
N ARG A 532 24.41 37.79 -17.11
CA ARG A 532 25.68 37.08 -17.04
C ARG A 532 26.61 37.65 -18.12
N LEU A 533 27.78 38.16 -17.69
CA LEU A 533 28.79 38.64 -18.59
C LEU A 533 29.99 37.70 -18.51
N CYS A 534 30.39 37.17 -19.66
CA CYS A 534 31.54 36.28 -19.78
C CYS A 534 32.60 36.95 -20.66
N PHE A 535 33.84 36.98 -20.21
CA PHE A 535 35.00 37.43 -20.99
C PHE A 535 35.89 36.23 -21.26
N SER A 536 36.26 36.03 -22.52
CA SER A 536 37.19 34.98 -22.91
C SER A 536 38.24 35.55 -23.88
N PRO A 537 39.52 35.20 -23.75
CA PRO A 537 40.55 35.56 -24.73
C PRO A 537 40.46 34.71 -26.03
N VAL A 538 39.62 33.68 -26.05
CA VAL A 538 39.40 32.81 -27.17
C VAL A 538 37.90 32.85 -27.49
N PRO A 539 37.47 32.78 -28.79
CA PRO A 539 36.06 32.64 -29.12
C PRO A 539 35.46 31.48 -28.34
N ASP A 540 34.53 31.79 -27.47
CA ASP A 540 33.85 30.78 -26.67
C ASP A 540 32.77 30.09 -27.50
N LEU A 541 32.89 28.78 -27.66
CA LEU A 541 31.79 27.96 -28.08
C LEU A 541 30.87 27.80 -26.86
N ASP A 542 29.83 28.62 -26.78
CA ASP A 542 28.85 28.57 -25.70
C ASP A 542 28.08 27.22 -25.73
N LEU A 543 28.81 26.15 -25.39
CA LEU A 543 28.25 24.80 -25.28
C LEU A 543 27.33 24.67 -24.06
N LEU A 544 27.50 25.51 -23.04
CA LEU A 544 26.67 25.49 -21.84
C LEU A 544 25.36 26.28 -22.02
N GLY A 545 25.33 27.32 -22.84
CA GLY A 545 24.10 28.06 -23.16
C GLY A 545 23.18 27.32 -24.12
N SER A 546 23.71 26.36 -24.89
CA SER A 546 22.94 25.53 -25.84
C SER A 546 22.35 24.26 -25.19
N LEU A 547 22.72 23.94 -23.96
CA LEU A 547 22.28 22.73 -23.23
C LEU A 547 21.21 23.02 -22.17
N HIS A 548 20.64 24.24 -22.14
CA HIS A 548 19.59 24.61 -21.17
C HIS A 548 18.27 24.93 -21.85
#